data_18c1de1e66dab3ef6acdc9bb8daacf48
#
_entry.id   18c1de1e66dab3ef6acdc9bb8daacf48
#
_cell.length_a   1.000
_cell.length_b   1.000
_cell.length_c   1.000
_cell.angle_alpha   90.00
_cell.angle_beta   90.00
_cell.angle_gamma   90.00
#
_symmetry.space_group_name_H-M   'P 1'
#
loop_
_entity.id
_entity.type
_entity.pdbx_description
1 polymer ?
#
loop_
_entity_poly.entity_id
_entity_poly.type
_entity_poly.pdbx_seq_one_letter_code
_entity_poly.pdbx_strand_id
1 'polypeptide(L)'
;MADSNNKRKWTCQLGDYTSSIISDRQKRTSLKGTASEYQAIAQLTKQGYFVAKAVDPACPFDIVIVSKKGKIELLDIKTNTYRKTKKGVSLEDKAKGTYKIYRAPTKLQKELGIKLFMIDYETS
;
A
#
# COMPACT_ATOMS: atom_id res chain seq x y z
N MET A 1 -24.36 -24.03 14.51
CA MET A 1 -24.85 -23.92 13.14
C MET A 1 -25.46 -22.56 12.82
N ALA A 2 -26.17 -21.95 13.76
CA ALA A 2 -26.66 -20.59 13.57
C ALA A 2 -25.53 -19.59 13.30
N ASP A 3 -24.38 -19.80 13.90
CA ASP A 3 -23.23 -18.90 13.76
C ASP A 3 -22.67 -18.82 12.35
N SER A 4 -22.59 -19.96 11.65
CA SER A 4 -22.06 -19.95 10.28
C SER A 4 -23.01 -19.23 9.32
N ASN A 5 -24.31 -19.30 9.55
CA ASN A 5 -25.30 -18.56 8.75
C ASN A 5 -25.19 -17.06 9.01
N ASN A 6 -24.97 -16.67 10.26
CA ASN A 6 -24.80 -15.26 10.63
C ASN A 6 -23.56 -14.66 9.96
N LYS A 7 -22.46 -15.38 9.94
CA LYS A 7 -21.24 -14.94 9.28
C LYS A 7 -21.47 -14.67 7.79
N ARG A 8 -22.16 -15.56 7.12
CA ARG A 8 -22.46 -15.39 5.69
C ARG A 8 -23.34 -14.18 5.42
N LYS A 9 -24.37 -13.99 6.21
CA LYS A 9 -25.25 -12.82 6.09
C LYS A 9 -24.49 -11.54 6.29
N TRP A 10 -23.65 -11.51 7.31
CA TRP A 10 -22.87 -10.34 7.64
C TRP A 10 -21.92 -9.95 6.51
N THR A 11 -21.22 -10.91 5.94
CA THR A 11 -20.32 -10.69 4.82
C THR A 11 -21.04 -10.16 3.59
N CYS A 12 -22.20 -10.73 3.26
CA CYS A 12 -23.01 -10.29 2.12
C CYS A 12 -23.49 -8.86 2.27
N GLN A 13 -23.94 -8.49 3.47
CA GLN A 13 -24.40 -7.13 3.74
C GLN A 13 -23.31 -6.10 3.52
N LEU A 14 -22.09 -6.39 3.98
CA LEU A 14 -20.95 -5.49 3.79
C LEU A 14 -20.59 -5.38 2.31
N GLY A 15 -20.61 -6.48 1.58
CA GLY A 15 -20.33 -6.48 0.17
C GLY A 15 -21.31 -5.63 -0.62
N ASP A 16 -22.58 -5.81 -0.34
CA ASP A 16 -23.65 -5.06 -1.01
C ASP A 16 -23.57 -3.57 -0.72
N TYR A 17 -23.37 -3.23 0.53
CA TYR A 17 -23.23 -1.84 0.96
C TYR A 17 -22.09 -1.16 0.22
N THR A 18 -20.93 -1.82 0.15
CA THR A 18 -19.76 -1.26 -0.49
C THR A 18 -19.98 -1.04 -1.98
N SER A 19 -20.61 -1.98 -2.68
CA SER A 19 -20.82 -1.88 -4.12
C SER A 19 -21.80 -0.76 -4.49
N SER A 20 -22.70 -0.37 -3.60
CA SER A 20 -23.64 0.71 -3.90
C SER A 20 -23.06 2.10 -3.73
N ILE A 21 -21.95 2.25 -3.00
CA ILE A 21 -21.41 3.56 -2.63
C ILE A 21 -20.16 3.91 -3.41
N ILE A 22 -19.28 2.96 -3.65
CA ILE A 22 -17.96 3.20 -4.24
C ILE A 22 -17.88 2.55 -5.62
N SER A 23 -17.38 3.29 -6.62
CA SER A 23 -17.18 2.72 -7.95
C SER A 23 -16.13 1.60 -7.91
N ASP A 24 -16.21 0.68 -8.87
CA ASP A 24 -15.26 -0.44 -8.95
C ASP A 24 -13.81 0.03 -9.08
N ARG A 25 -13.60 1.13 -9.81
CA ARG A 25 -12.27 1.70 -9.95
C ARG A 25 -11.75 2.21 -8.61
N GLN A 26 -12.57 2.93 -7.86
CA GLN A 26 -12.22 3.44 -6.53
C GLN A 26 -11.93 2.31 -5.55
N LYS A 27 -12.74 1.25 -5.58
CA LYS A 27 -12.52 0.07 -4.76
C LYS A 27 -11.16 -0.55 -5.02
N ARG A 28 -10.84 -0.77 -6.28
CA ARG A 28 -9.57 -1.41 -6.65
C ARG A 28 -8.37 -0.60 -6.20
N THR A 29 -8.42 0.72 -6.40
CA THR A 29 -7.33 1.61 -5.99
C THR A 29 -7.19 1.66 -4.47
N SER A 30 -8.30 1.82 -3.78
CA SER A 30 -8.34 1.90 -2.32
C SER A 30 -7.88 0.60 -1.65
N LEU A 31 -8.39 -0.53 -2.13
CA LEU A 31 -8.01 -1.85 -1.61
C LEU A 31 -6.53 -2.12 -1.83
N LYS A 32 -6.02 -1.77 -3.00
CA LYS A 32 -4.62 -1.98 -3.35
C LYS A 32 -3.70 -1.17 -2.44
N GLY A 33 -4.04 0.09 -2.18
CA GLY A 33 -3.29 0.93 -1.26
C GLY A 33 -3.29 0.39 0.16
N THR A 34 -4.47 0.02 0.66
CA THR A 34 -4.62 -0.55 2.00
C THR A 34 -3.87 -1.88 2.15
N ALA A 35 -4.02 -2.76 1.16
CA ALA A 35 -3.32 -4.05 1.16
C ALA A 35 -1.81 -3.87 1.17
N SER A 36 -1.29 -2.91 0.40
CA SER A 36 0.15 -2.61 0.37
C SER A 36 0.66 -2.10 1.72
N GLU A 37 -0.11 -1.27 2.43
CA GLU A 37 0.27 -0.81 3.76
C GLU A 37 0.38 -1.99 4.73
N TYR A 38 -0.63 -2.87 4.78
CA TYR A 38 -0.60 -4.02 5.68
C TYR A 38 0.48 -5.03 5.30
N GLN A 39 0.73 -5.18 4.02
CA GLN A 39 1.82 -6.03 3.53
C GLN A 39 3.18 -5.50 4.02
N ALA A 40 3.38 -4.18 3.94
CA ALA A 40 4.59 -3.55 4.44
C ALA A 40 4.74 -3.74 5.95
N ILE A 41 3.66 -3.55 6.71
CA ILE A 41 3.64 -3.75 8.16
C ILE A 41 4.03 -5.19 8.51
N ALA A 42 3.43 -6.16 7.83
CA ALA A 42 3.72 -7.58 8.06
C ALA A 42 5.19 -7.90 7.77
N GLN A 43 5.69 -7.41 6.64
CA GLN A 43 7.07 -7.64 6.22
C GLN A 43 8.08 -7.06 7.22
N LEU A 44 7.87 -5.82 7.63
CA LEU A 44 8.77 -5.13 8.58
C LEU A 44 8.70 -5.76 9.96
N THR A 45 7.52 -6.17 10.40
CA THR A 45 7.34 -6.88 11.67
C THR A 45 8.11 -8.19 11.66
N LYS A 46 8.05 -8.95 10.57
CA LYS A 46 8.81 -10.20 10.43
C LYS A 46 10.32 -9.96 10.48
N GLN A 47 10.77 -8.81 10.00
CA GLN A 47 12.19 -8.44 10.03
C GLN A 47 12.66 -8.00 11.42
N GLY A 48 11.76 -7.84 12.38
CA GLY A 48 12.10 -7.52 13.75
C GLY A 48 11.98 -6.06 14.13
N TYR A 49 11.36 -5.24 13.29
CA TYR A 49 11.09 -3.84 13.63
C TYR A 49 9.85 -3.72 14.50
N PHE A 50 9.83 -2.72 15.37
CA PHE A 50 8.60 -2.27 16.01
C PHE A 50 7.90 -1.32 15.05
N VAL A 51 6.63 -1.59 14.75
CA VAL A 51 5.89 -0.84 13.73
C VAL A 51 4.68 -0.16 14.34
N ALA A 52 4.53 1.13 14.07
CA ALA A 52 3.34 1.88 14.46
C ALA A 52 2.73 2.53 13.21
N LYS A 53 1.41 2.48 13.11
CA LYS A 53 0.69 3.04 11.96
C LYS A 53 0.17 4.43 12.33
N ALA A 54 0.32 5.39 11.40
CA ALA A 54 -0.26 6.72 11.56
C ALA A 54 -1.79 6.62 11.47
N VAL A 55 -2.48 7.26 12.39
CA VAL A 55 -3.96 7.27 12.42
C VAL A 55 -4.53 8.53 11.78
N ASP A 56 -3.76 9.60 11.68
CA ASP A 56 -4.19 10.87 11.11
C ASP A 56 -4.07 10.81 9.58
N PRO A 57 -5.18 10.97 8.84
CA PRO A 57 -5.12 10.95 7.37
C PRO A 57 -4.32 12.10 6.76
N ALA A 58 -4.08 13.19 7.51
CA ALA A 58 -3.25 14.30 7.05
C ALA A 58 -1.76 14.09 7.33
N CYS A 59 -1.39 12.99 7.99
CA CYS A 59 -0.02 12.68 8.33
C CYS A 59 0.83 12.46 7.07
N PRO A 60 2.02 13.07 6.93
CA PRO A 60 2.83 12.92 5.72
C PRO A 60 3.56 11.58 5.61
N PHE A 61 3.44 10.71 6.59
CA PHE A 61 3.97 9.35 6.55
C PHE A 61 2.88 8.36 6.94
N ASP A 62 3.04 7.11 6.52
CA ASP A 62 2.05 6.06 6.80
C ASP A 62 2.38 5.28 8.06
N ILE A 63 3.65 4.95 8.25
CA ILE A 63 4.10 4.15 9.39
C ILE A 63 5.40 4.70 9.96
N VAL A 64 5.61 4.38 11.24
CA VAL A 64 6.87 4.62 11.93
C VAL A 64 7.46 3.27 12.29
N ILE A 65 8.73 3.08 12.03
CA ILE A 65 9.43 1.87 12.44
C ILE A 65 10.56 2.23 13.41
N VAL A 66 10.78 1.34 14.37
CA VAL A 66 11.86 1.48 15.33
C VAL A 66 12.66 0.19 15.32
N SER A 67 13.96 0.31 15.08
CA SER A 67 14.85 -0.85 15.11
C SER A 67 15.08 -1.32 16.54
N LYS A 68 15.62 -2.53 16.71
CA LYS A 68 15.98 -3.04 18.02
C LYS A 68 16.99 -2.14 18.74
N LYS A 69 17.76 -1.37 17.99
CA LYS A 69 18.75 -0.43 18.53
C LYS A 69 18.13 0.93 18.85
N GLY A 70 16.84 1.12 18.57
CA GLY A 70 16.15 2.36 18.86
C GLY A 70 16.18 3.39 17.74
N LYS A 71 16.66 3.03 16.56
CA LYS A 71 16.65 3.94 15.40
C LYS A 71 15.23 4.09 14.87
N ILE A 72 14.76 5.33 14.77
CA ILE A 72 13.40 5.65 14.30
C ILE A 72 13.46 6.06 12.82
N GLU A 73 12.57 5.50 12.02
CA GLU A 73 12.41 5.87 10.62
C GLU A 73 10.95 6.09 10.30
N LEU A 74 10.67 7.11 9.49
CA LEU A 74 9.32 7.43 9.02
C LEU A 74 9.20 6.98 7.57
N LEU A 75 8.17 6.19 7.27
CA LEU A 75 7.97 5.58 5.96
C LEU A 75 6.65 5.99 5.34
N ASP A 76 6.68 6.31 4.06
CA ASP A 76 5.51 6.48 3.23
C ASP A 76 5.41 5.27 2.29
N ILE A 77 4.35 4.50 2.44
CA ILE A 77 4.17 3.26 1.69
C ILE A 77 3.54 3.58 0.33
N LYS A 78 4.22 3.17 -0.71
CA LYS A 78 3.72 3.33 -2.08
C LYS A 78 3.70 2.00 -2.79
N THR A 79 2.65 1.76 -3.55
CA THR A 79 2.55 0.58 -4.40
C THR A 79 3.28 0.85 -5.70
N ASN A 80 4.12 -0.09 -6.13
CA ASN A 80 4.74 -0.01 -7.44
C ASN A 80 3.66 -0.06 -8.52
N THR A 81 3.72 0.87 -9.46
CA THR A 81 2.78 0.96 -10.56
C THR A 81 3.52 0.78 -11.88
N TYR A 82 2.96 -0.04 -12.75
CA TYR A 82 3.53 -0.34 -14.06
C TYR A 82 2.59 0.12 -15.16
N ARG A 83 3.14 0.62 -16.26
CA ARG A 83 2.37 1.00 -17.44
C ARG A 83 2.92 0.26 -18.65
N LYS A 84 2.06 0.13 -19.69
CA LYS A 84 2.48 -0.49 -20.95
C LYS A 84 3.63 0.30 -21.55
N THR A 85 4.58 -0.40 -22.15
CA THR A 85 5.71 0.21 -22.84
C THR A 85 5.22 1.13 -23.95
N LYS A 86 5.82 2.31 -24.03
CA LYS A 86 5.55 3.28 -25.09
C LYS A 86 6.85 3.89 -25.58
N LYS A 87 6.74 4.70 -26.66
CA LYS A 87 7.89 5.34 -27.28
C LYS A 87 8.68 6.17 -26.25
N GLY A 88 9.99 6.03 -26.27
CA GLY A 88 10.87 6.80 -25.38
C GLY A 88 11.33 6.07 -24.12
N VAL A 89 10.81 4.88 -23.84
CA VAL A 89 11.26 4.10 -22.68
C VAL A 89 12.54 3.31 -23.04
N SER A 90 13.24 2.80 -22.02
CA SER A 90 14.46 2.04 -22.20
C SER A 90 14.23 0.74 -22.98
N LEU A 91 15.28 0.23 -23.60
CA LEU A 91 15.19 -1.06 -24.32
C LEU A 91 14.82 -2.20 -23.39
N GLU A 92 15.32 -2.17 -22.16
CA GLU A 92 15.00 -3.19 -21.16
C GLU A 92 13.50 -3.19 -20.84
N ASP A 93 12.90 -2.02 -20.61
CA ASP A 93 11.49 -1.91 -20.33
C ASP A 93 10.64 -2.30 -21.54
N LYS A 94 11.06 -1.96 -22.74
CA LYS A 94 10.40 -2.38 -23.98
C LYS A 94 10.35 -3.89 -24.11
N ALA A 95 11.46 -4.56 -23.78
CA ALA A 95 11.53 -6.03 -23.83
C ALA A 95 10.56 -6.68 -22.84
N LYS A 96 10.31 -6.05 -21.70
CA LYS A 96 9.35 -6.54 -20.70
C LYS A 96 7.89 -6.22 -21.02
N GLY A 97 7.66 -5.31 -21.97
CA GLY A 97 6.30 -4.85 -22.31
C GLY A 97 5.67 -3.90 -21.32
N THR A 98 6.35 -3.61 -20.19
CA THR A 98 5.89 -2.66 -19.15
C THR A 98 7.07 -1.91 -18.58
N TYR A 99 6.80 -0.77 -17.96
CA TYR A 99 7.81 -0.02 -17.23
C TYR A 99 7.25 0.47 -15.91
N LYS A 100 8.12 0.58 -14.91
CA LYS A 100 7.77 1.00 -13.56
C LYS A 100 7.65 2.51 -13.49
N ILE A 101 6.57 2.99 -12.87
CA ILE A 101 6.39 4.42 -12.63
C ILE A 101 7.31 4.85 -11.48
N TYR A 102 8.15 5.84 -11.74
CA TYR A 102 9.03 6.39 -10.73
C TYR A 102 8.23 7.22 -9.71
N ARG A 103 8.54 7.02 -8.44
CA ARG A 103 7.96 7.78 -7.33
C ARG A 103 9.06 8.51 -6.59
N ALA A 104 8.77 9.73 -6.17
CA ALA A 104 9.71 10.53 -5.39
C ALA A 104 8.99 11.13 -4.18
N PRO A 105 9.70 11.33 -3.04
CA PRO A 105 9.10 11.99 -1.90
C PRO A 105 8.79 13.45 -2.22
N THR A 106 7.74 13.98 -1.58
CA THR A 106 7.40 15.40 -1.68
C THR A 106 8.46 16.24 -0.97
N LYS A 107 8.42 17.56 -1.21
CA LYS A 107 9.35 18.47 -0.53
C LYS A 107 9.23 18.37 0.99
N LEU A 108 8.01 18.35 1.52
CA LEU A 108 7.78 18.21 2.95
C LEU A 108 8.33 16.89 3.48
N GLN A 109 8.11 15.80 2.76
CA GLN A 109 8.64 14.49 3.16
C GLN A 109 10.16 14.49 3.21
N LYS A 110 10.81 15.11 2.24
CA LYS A 110 12.27 15.24 2.24
C LYS A 110 12.78 16.04 3.44
N GLU A 111 12.10 17.13 3.76
CA GLU A 111 12.47 17.98 4.91
C GLU A 111 12.34 17.23 6.24
N LEU A 112 11.34 16.33 6.35
CA LEU A 112 11.09 15.55 7.54
C LEU A 112 11.89 14.24 7.59
N GLY A 113 12.65 13.94 6.54
CA GLY A 113 13.42 12.70 6.49
C GLY A 113 12.58 11.45 6.24
N ILE A 114 11.41 11.60 5.65
CA ILE A 114 10.51 10.48 5.34
C ILE A 114 11.02 9.75 4.11
N LYS A 115 11.10 8.42 4.21
CA LYS A 115 11.54 7.55 3.11
C LYS A 115 10.34 6.91 2.46
N LEU A 116 10.42 6.68 1.15
CA LEU A 116 9.42 5.90 0.44
C LEU A 116 9.74 4.41 0.58
N PHE A 117 8.75 3.63 0.95
CA PHE A 117 8.85 2.18 0.99
C PHE A 117 7.96 1.61 -0.11
N MET A 118 8.60 1.05 -1.14
CA MET A 118 7.89 0.58 -2.33
C MET A 118 7.48 -0.88 -2.18
N ILE A 119 6.22 -1.16 -2.46
CA ILE A 119 5.66 -2.51 -2.35
C ILE A 119 5.11 -2.93 -3.70
N ASP A 120 5.42 -4.14 -4.12
CA ASP A 120 4.76 -4.78 -5.25
C ASP A 120 3.47 -5.42 -4.74
N TYR A 121 2.35 -5.05 -5.37
CA TYR A 121 1.06 -5.61 -4.99
C TYR A 121 0.98 -7.07 -5.40
N GLU A 122 0.75 -7.94 -4.41
CA GLU A 122 0.59 -9.36 -4.67
C GLU A 122 -0.90 -9.67 -4.93
N THR A 123 -1.16 -10.18 -6.12
CA THR A 123 -2.48 -10.71 -6.47
C THR A 123 -2.45 -12.20 -6.28
N SER A 124 -3.16 -12.65 -5.30
CA SER A 124 -3.28 -14.09 -5.04
C SER A 124 -4.46 -14.70 -5.78
#